data_3ccaeed10a30e6f857f0830db00e2f13
#
_entry.id   3ccaeed10a30e6f857f0830db00e2f13
#
_cell.length_a   1.000
_cell.length_b   1.000
_cell.length_c   1.000
_cell.angle_alpha   90.00
_cell.angle_beta   90.00
_cell.angle_gamma   90.00
#
_symmetry.space_group_name_H-M   'P 1'
#
loop_
_entity.id
_entity.type
_entity.pdbx_description
1 polymer ?
#
loop_
_entity_poly.entity_id
_entity_poly.type
_entity_poly.pdbx_seq_one_letter_code
_entity_poly.pdbx_strand_id
1 'polypeptide(L)'
;MTSPPMLDIRNLNVALLNGRPILRDVSLTVAPGEVRALVGESGAGKSMIGKAVLGILPRGLKVTSGEILLEGQPLHDLRLAARRRRVAEIAALIPQDPLTALNPVRRIGAQIVDPLVKIHGWTRTAAQARALDLLHRVHIRAPERVMQSYPHELSGGMRQRVLIASAFAASPRLIVADEPTTALDVTVQKQILRLIRELQQETGTAVLFVTHDMGVVAKISQQVSVLFQGKVMEDAPTEAVFDAPDHAYTQALIAATPSYADPARPFSPVPQSLIAEMSAALAMEVRR
;
A
#
# COMPACT_ATOMS: atom_id res chain seq x y z
N MET A 1 -2.74 18.31 22.49
CA MET A 1 -3.59 17.19 22.06
C MET A 1 -2.98 16.65 20.78
N THR A 2 -2.53 15.42 20.76
CA THR A 2 -2.01 14.77 19.55
C THR A 2 -3.18 14.55 18.59
N SER A 3 -3.01 14.96 17.33
CA SER A 3 -4.00 14.71 16.28
C SER A 3 -4.28 13.20 16.17
N PRO A 4 -5.54 12.78 15.90
CA PRO A 4 -5.84 11.38 15.72
C PRO A 4 -5.03 10.80 14.54
N PRO A 5 -4.67 9.51 14.57
CA PRO A 5 -4.00 8.87 13.46
C PRO A 5 -4.86 8.95 12.19
N MET A 6 -4.22 9.02 11.02
CA MET A 6 -4.90 9.02 9.73
C MET A 6 -5.61 7.68 9.50
N LEU A 7 -4.94 6.59 9.82
CA LEU A 7 -5.47 5.23 9.83
C LEU A 7 -5.20 4.60 11.19
N ASP A 8 -6.22 3.96 11.77
CA ASP A 8 -6.12 3.17 12.99
C ASP A 8 -6.86 1.85 12.77
N ILE A 9 -6.13 0.76 12.82
CA ILE A 9 -6.65 -0.60 12.70
C ILE A 9 -6.51 -1.26 14.06
N ARG A 10 -7.62 -1.81 14.58
CA ARG A 10 -7.69 -2.44 15.90
C ARG A 10 -8.22 -3.86 15.78
N ASN A 11 -7.41 -4.83 16.19
CA ASN A 11 -7.77 -6.25 16.31
C ASN A 11 -8.49 -6.80 15.05
N LEU A 12 -8.06 -6.35 13.85
CA LEU A 12 -8.71 -6.68 12.59
C LEU A 12 -8.53 -8.16 12.26
N ASN A 13 -9.64 -8.84 12.09
CA ASN A 13 -9.71 -10.22 11.64
C ASN A 13 -10.45 -10.31 10.30
N VAL A 14 -9.87 -11.01 9.34
CA VAL A 14 -10.45 -11.29 8.02
C VAL A 14 -10.37 -12.79 7.75
N ALA A 15 -11.47 -13.38 7.31
CA ALA A 15 -11.52 -14.79 6.98
C ALA A 15 -12.27 -15.04 5.65
N LEU A 16 -11.99 -16.20 5.06
CA LEU A 16 -12.80 -16.78 4.00
C LEU A 16 -14.20 -17.14 4.55
N LEU A 17 -15.18 -17.26 3.65
CA LEU A 17 -16.56 -17.67 4.03
C LEU A 17 -16.61 -19.05 4.70
N ASN A 18 -15.64 -19.93 4.42
CA ASN A 18 -15.49 -21.23 5.09
C ASN A 18 -14.82 -21.15 6.48
N GLY A 19 -14.57 -19.95 6.98
CA GLY A 19 -13.97 -19.71 8.30
C GLY A 19 -12.44 -19.70 8.33
N ARG A 20 -11.73 -20.05 7.24
CA ARG A 20 -10.26 -20.02 7.23
C ARG A 20 -9.76 -18.58 7.41
N PRO A 21 -8.95 -18.27 8.46
CA PRO A 21 -8.45 -16.95 8.71
C PRO A 21 -7.39 -16.55 7.67
N ILE A 22 -7.42 -15.28 7.29
CA ILE A 22 -6.45 -14.62 6.40
C ILE A 22 -5.69 -13.52 7.15
N LEU A 23 -6.40 -12.72 7.97
CA LEU A 23 -5.80 -11.77 8.91
C LEU A 23 -6.23 -12.14 10.33
N ARG A 24 -5.31 -11.98 11.28
CA ARG A 24 -5.44 -12.42 12.66
C ARG A 24 -5.01 -11.30 13.59
N ASP A 25 -5.96 -10.68 14.25
CA ASP A 25 -5.73 -9.69 15.30
C ASP A 25 -4.75 -8.57 14.88
N VAL A 26 -4.91 -8.07 13.65
CA VAL A 26 -4.02 -7.04 13.11
C VAL A 26 -4.35 -5.71 13.74
N SER A 27 -3.36 -5.10 14.39
CA SER A 27 -3.45 -3.76 14.94
C SER A 27 -2.25 -2.94 14.45
N LEU A 28 -2.50 -1.77 13.89
CA LEU A 28 -1.47 -0.81 13.47
C LEU A 28 -2.09 0.58 13.29
N THR A 29 -1.25 1.60 13.35
CA THR A 29 -1.66 3.00 13.10
C THR A 29 -0.79 3.63 12.02
N VAL A 30 -1.32 4.62 11.31
CA VAL A 30 -0.54 5.48 10.40
C VAL A 30 -0.84 6.92 10.79
N ALA A 31 0.19 7.68 11.16
CA ALA A 31 0.05 9.10 11.48
C ALA A 31 -0.16 9.95 10.20
N PRO A 32 -0.72 11.17 10.30
CA PRO A 32 -0.74 12.09 9.17
C PRO A 32 0.67 12.34 8.63
N GLY A 33 0.86 12.23 7.32
CA GLY A 33 2.16 12.42 6.66
C GLY A 33 3.19 11.32 6.90
N GLU A 34 2.86 10.25 7.61
CA GLU A 34 3.73 9.09 7.83
C GLU A 34 3.70 8.14 6.63
N VAL A 35 4.85 7.55 6.34
CA VAL A 35 4.94 6.36 5.50
C VAL A 35 5.18 5.15 6.40
N ARG A 36 4.19 4.29 6.54
CA ARG A 36 4.30 3.02 7.24
C ARG A 36 4.43 1.87 6.24
N ALA A 37 5.46 1.07 6.38
CA ALA A 37 5.63 -0.13 5.56
C ALA A 37 4.94 -1.34 6.18
N LEU A 38 4.27 -2.14 5.34
CA LEU A 38 3.85 -3.50 5.64
C LEU A 38 4.77 -4.46 4.89
N VAL A 39 5.56 -5.23 5.61
CA VAL A 39 6.54 -6.14 5.03
C VAL A 39 6.31 -7.59 5.47
N GLY A 40 6.78 -8.54 4.69
CA GLY A 40 6.67 -9.98 4.94
C GLY A 40 6.69 -10.77 3.64
N GLU A 41 6.76 -12.09 3.73
CA GLU A 41 6.78 -12.96 2.56
C GLU A 41 5.51 -12.82 1.70
N SER A 42 5.59 -13.31 0.45
CA SER A 42 4.41 -13.41 -0.41
C SER A 42 3.34 -14.27 0.26
N GLY A 43 2.07 -13.83 0.22
CA GLY A 43 0.99 -14.53 0.91
C GLY A 43 0.84 -14.23 2.41
N ALA A 44 1.69 -13.40 3.03
CA ALA A 44 1.57 -13.04 4.45
C ALA A 44 0.30 -12.26 4.81
N GLY A 45 -0.50 -11.79 3.84
CA GLY A 45 -1.74 -11.06 4.09
C GLY A 45 -1.64 -9.54 3.91
N LYS A 46 -0.47 -9.00 3.56
CA LYS A 46 -0.21 -7.56 3.43
C LYS A 46 -1.25 -6.81 2.58
N SER A 47 -1.45 -7.24 1.33
CA SER A 47 -2.42 -6.64 0.41
C SER A 47 -3.87 -6.74 0.91
N MET A 48 -4.18 -7.74 1.76
CA MET A 48 -5.53 -7.89 2.33
C MET A 48 -5.82 -6.81 3.37
N ILE A 49 -4.81 -6.34 4.11
CA ILE A 49 -4.95 -5.19 5.02
C ILE A 49 -5.33 -3.94 4.20
N GLY A 50 -4.57 -3.62 3.16
CA GLY A 50 -4.88 -2.48 2.29
C GLY A 50 -6.27 -2.56 1.66
N LYS A 51 -6.64 -3.76 1.15
CA LYS A 51 -7.97 -4.00 0.58
C LYS A 51 -9.10 -3.89 1.61
N ALA A 52 -8.88 -4.31 2.85
CA ALA A 52 -9.84 -4.14 3.94
C ALA A 52 -10.06 -2.66 4.26
N VAL A 53 -8.98 -1.87 4.37
CA VAL A 53 -9.03 -0.41 4.58
C VAL A 53 -9.83 0.27 3.48
N LEU A 54 -9.56 -0.08 2.21
CA LEU A 54 -10.26 0.50 1.05
C LEU A 54 -11.68 -0.05 0.84
N GLY A 55 -12.08 -1.08 1.60
CA GLY A 55 -13.40 -1.72 1.45
C GLY A 55 -13.59 -2.48 0.14
N ILE A 56 -12.49 -2.98 -0.45
CA ILE A 56 -12.45 -3.71 -1.72
C ILE A 56 -11.95 -5.16 -1.56
N LEU A 57 -12.23 -5.78 -0.42
CA LEU A 57 -11.91 -7.20 -0.22
C LEU A 57 -12.49 -8.06 -1.37
N PRO A 58 -11.73 -9.05 -1.85
CA PRO A 58 -12.22 -10.01 -2.84
C PRO A 58 -13.50 -10.71 -2.40
N ARG A 59 -14.32 -11.14 -3.38
CA ARG A 59 -15.50 -11.97 -3.11
C ARG A 59 -15.07 -13.25 -2.39
N GLY A 60 -15.80 -13.62 -1.34
CA GLY A 60 -15.45 -14.77 -0.51
C GLY A 60 -14.64 -14.45 0.74
N LEU A 61 -14.20 -13.21 0.93
CA LEU A 61 -13.57 -12.72 2.15
C LEU A 61 -14.48 -11.74 2.89
N LYS A 62 -14.45 -11.79 4.22
CA LYS A 62 -15.17 -10.84 5.08
C LYS A 62 -14.34 -10.44 6.30
N VAL A 63 -14.54 -9.23 6.77
CA VAL A 63 -14.11 -8.82 8.10
C VAL A 63 -14.98 -9.56 9.10
N THR A 64 -14.37 -10.29 10.02
CA THR A 64 -15.07 -11.10 11.04
C THR A 64 -15.13 -10.39 12.38
N SER A 65 -14.13 -9.57 12.70
CA SER A 65 -14.09 -8.72 13.90
C SER A 65 -13.03 -7.63 13.75
N GLY A 66 -12.96 -6.73 14.72
CA GLY A 66 -12.04 -5.59 14.74
C GLY A 66 -12.59 -4.36 14.04
N GLU A 67 -11.82 -3.29 14.10
CA GLU A 67 -12.23 -1.97 13.65
C GLU A 67 -11.19 -1.36 12.71
N ILE A 68 -11.67 -0.56 11.77
CA ILE A 68 -10.85 0.30 10.92
C ILE A 68 -11.41 1.72 11.05
N LEU A 69 -10.56 2.63 11.53
CA LEU A 69 -10.90 4.04 11.67
C LEU A 69 -10.07 4.86 10.66
N LEU A 70 -10.73 5.78 9.98
CA LEU A 70 -10.07 6.82 9.17
C LEU A 70 -10.31 8.18 9.84
N GLU A 71 -9.23 8.86 10.23
CA GLU A 71 -9.28 10.12 10.97
C GLU A 71 -10.15 10.02 12.24
N GLY A 72 -10.01 8.92 12.97
CA GLY A 72 -10.77 8.65 14.18
C GLY A 72 -12.23 8.23 13.95
N GLN A 73 -12.73 8.19 12.71
CA GLN A 73 -14.09 7.76 12.40
C GLN A 73 -14.13 6.26 12.04
N PRO A 74 -14.87 5.42 12.79
CA PRO A 74 -15.03 4.00 12.50
C PRO A 74 -15.79 3.77 11.18
N LEU A 75 -15.20 2.95 10.30
CA LEU A 75 -15.82 2.65 9.01
C LEU A 75 -17.01 1.69 9.11
N HIS A 76 -17.06 0.84 10.15
CA HIS A 76 -18.14 -0.13 10.35
C HIS A 76 -19.46 0.52 10.76
N ASP A 77 -19.45 1.69 11.39
CA ASP A 77 -20.64 2.44 11.76
C ASP A 77 -21.37 3.04 10.55
N LEU A 78 -20.68 3.13 9.42
CA LEU A 78 -21.22 3.72 8.21
C LEU A 78 -21.98 2.68 7.37
N ARG A 79 -23.16 3.09 6.85
CA ARG A 79 -23.86 2.34 5.80
C ARG A 79 -22.93 2.19 4.59
N LEU A 80 -23.05 1.09 3.85
CA LEU A 80 -22.14 0.73 2.75
C LEU A 80 -21.88 1.87 1.75
N ALA A 81 -22.92 2.60 1.35
CA ALA A 81 -22.79 3.73 0.43
C ALA A 81 -21.97 4.89 1.04
N ALA A 82 -22.25 5.26 2.28
CA ALA A 82 -21.52 6.29 3.03
C ALA A 82 -20.06 5.89 3.26
N ARG A 83 -19.81 4.62 3.64
CA ARG A 83 -18.47 4.06 3.79
C ARG A 83 -17.67 4.16 2.48
N ARG A 84 -18.24 3.73 1.35
CA ARG A 84 -17.59 3.81 0.03
C ARG A 84 -17.26 5.25 -0.35
N ARG A 85 -18.19 6.16 -0.13
CA ARG A 85 -17.99 7.58 -0.38
C ARG A 85 -16.87 8.14 0.50
N ARG A 86 -16.90 7.87 1.80
CA ARG A 86 -15.87 8.32 2.76
C ARG A 86 -14.48 7.85 2.36
N VAL A 87 -14.34 6.55 2.04
CA VAL A 87 -13.06 5.98 1.59
C VAL A 87 -12.60 6.64 0.29
N ALA A 88 -13.48 6.80 -0.70
CA ALA A 88 -13.14 7.41 -1.99
C ALA A 88 -12.75 8.90 -1.89
N GLU A 89 -13.25 9.62 -0.90
CA GLU A 89 -12.92 11.04 -0.64
C GLU A 89 -11.56 11.19 0.07
N ILE A 90 -11.13 10.19 0.85
CA ILE A 90 -9.95 10.27 1.71
C ILE A 90 -8.78 9.50 1.15
N ALA A 91 -9.03 8.31 0.61
CA ALA A 91 -8.00 7.33 0.30
C ALA A 91 -7.90 7.03 -1.20
N ALA A 92 -6.68 6.74 -1.64
CA ALA A 92 -6.41 6.26 -3.00
C ALA A 92 -5.56 4.99 -2.96
N LEU A 93 -5.55 4.25 -4.07
CA LEU A 93 -4.77 3.03 -4.27
C LEU A 93 -3.72 3.24 -5.35
N ILE A 94 -2.47 2.87 -5.08
CA ILE A 94 -1.48 2.57 -6.11
C ILE A 94 -1.41 1.03 -6.18
N PRO A 95 -1.95 0.41 -7.23
CA PRO A 95 -2.03 -1.05 -7.34
C PRO A 95 -0.70 -1.67 -7.79
N GLN A 96 -0.57 -2.98 -7.55
CA GLN A 96 0.61 -3.77 -7.88
C GLN A 96 0.84 -3.90 -9.40
N ASP A 97 -0.23 -4.18 -10.15
CA ASP A 97 -0.13 -4.45 -11.58
C ASP A 97 -0.75 -3.30 -12.41
N PRO A 98 0.09 -2.52 -13.10
CA PRO A 98 -0.40 -1.44 -13.94
C PRO A 98 -1.14 -1.90 -15.19
N LEU A 99 -1.02 -3.16 -15.59
CA LEU A 99 -1.71 -3.69 -16.78
C LEU A 99 -3.19 -3.91 -16.51
N THR A 100 -3.52 -4.39 -15.32
CA THR A 100 -4.91 -4.69 -14.93
C THR A 100 -5.63 -3.52 -14.28
N ALA A 101 -4.89 -2.54 -13.76
CA ALA A 101 -5.44 -1.40 -13.03
C ALA A 101 -6.07 -0.34 -13.94
N LEU A 102 -5.49 -0.10 -15.11
CA LEU A 102 -6.01 0.84 -16.10
C LEU A 102 -7.05 0.17 -17.01
N ASN A 103 -8.19 0.83 -17.19
CA ASN A 103 -9.21 0.34 -18.10
C ASN A 103 -8.74 0.46 -19.57
N PRO A 104 -8.55 -0.67 -20.31
CA PRO A 104 -7.91 -0.68 -21.62
C PRO A 104 -8.74 0.04 -22.70
N VAL A 105 -10.05 0.18 -22.52
CA VAL A 105 -10.95 0.81 -23.49
C VAL A 105 -11.25 2.29 -23.17
N ARG A 106 -10.57 2.86 -22.17
CA ARG A 106 -10.72 4.26 -21.79
C ARG A 106 -9.40 5.02 -21.94
N ARG A 107 -9.48 6.27 -22.44
CA ARG A 107 -8.31 7.15 -22.53
C ARG A 107 -7.78 7.48 -21.12
N ILE A 108 -6.46 7.67 -21.02
CA ILE A 108 -5.77 7.99 -19.77
C ILE A 108 -6.35 9.21 -19.08
N GLY A 109 -6.52 10.31 -19.82
CA GLY A 109 -7.07 11.55 -19.26
C GLY A 109 -8.45 11.38 -18.63
N ALA A 110 -9.33 10.59 -19.26
CA ALA A 110 -10.64 10.31 -18.70
C ALA A 110 -10.57 9.50 -17.39
N GLN A 111 -9.56 8.64 -17.23
CA GLN A 111 -9.39 7.83 -16.02
C GLN A 111 -8.89 8.66 -14.84
N ILE A 112 -8.13 9.73 -15.09
CA ILE A 112 -7.65 10.66 -14.04
C ILE A 112 -8.72 11.71 -13.73
N VAL A 113 -9.34 12.30 -14.76
CA VAL A 113 -10.26 13.44 -14.63
C VAL A 113 -11.62 13.05 -14.05
N ASP A 114 -12.20 11.91 -14.49
CA ASP A 114 -13.55 11.55 -14.07
C ASP A 114 -13.73 11.35 -12.57
N PRO A 115 -12.80 10.74 -11.81
CA PRO A 115 -12.89 10.67 -10.35
C PRO A 115 -12.90 12.05 -9.69
N LEU A 116 -12.07 12.98 -10.16
CA LEU A 116 -12.03 14.35 -9.64
C LEU A 116 -13.38 15.07 -9.80
N VAL A 117 -14.01 14.90 -10.97
CA VAL A 117 -15.31 15.51 -11.24
C VAL A 117 -16.43 14.82 -10.48
N LYS A 118 -16.50 13.46 -10.53
CA LYS A 118 -17.65 12.70 -10.04
C LYS A 118 -17.65 12.47 -8.53
N ILE A 119 -16.47 12.36 -7.92
CA ILE A 119 -16.32 12.07 -6.50
C ILE A 119 -16.01 13.36 -5.72
N HIS A 120 -15.06 14.15 -6.23
CA HIS A 120 -14.56 15.33 -5.53
C HIS A 120 -15.24 16.64 -5.97
N GLY A 121 -16.16 16.62 -6.95
CA GLY A 121 -16.97 17.78 -7.37
C GLY A 121 -16.19 18.86 -8.12
N TRP A 122 -15.01 18.55 -8.65
CA TRP A 122 -14.21 19.53 -9.41
C TRP A 122 -14.86 19.88 -10.73
N THR A 123 -14.60 21.10 -11.22
CA THR A 123 -14.92 21.43 -12.62
C THR A 123 -14.04 20.61 -13.56
N ARG A 124 -14.56 20.28 -14.75
CA ARG A 124 -13.79 19.49 -15.73
C ARG A 124 -12.49 20.18 -16.14
N THR A 125 -12.52 21.50 -16.26
CA THR A 125 -11.34 22.32 -16.61
C THR A 125 -10.26 22.23 -15.52
N ALA A 126 -10.63 22.41 -14.25
CA ALA A 126 -9.70 22.28 -13.14
C ALA A 126 -9.12 20.85 -13.02
N ALA A 127 -9.98 19.84 -13.21
CA ALA A 127 -9.55 18.45 -13.19
C ALA A 127 -8.58 18.10 -14.34
N GLN A 128 -8.80 18.65 -15.55
CA GLN A 128 -7.88 18.48 -16.67
C GLN A 128 -6.54 19.18 -16.43
N ALA A 129 -6.55 20.41 -15.93
CA ALA A 129 -5.32 21.12 -15.59
C ALA A 129 -4.50 20.37 -14.53
N ARG A 130 -5.16 19.85 -13.49
CA ARG A 130 -4.53 19.03 -12.45
C ARG A 130 -3.95 17.73 -13.00
N ALA A 131 -4.66 17.04 -13.89
CA ALA A 131 -4.18 15.82 -14.52
C ALA A 131 -2.92 16.09 -15.35
N LEU A 132 -2.88 17.17 -16.12
CA LEU A 132 -1.70 17.57 -16.90
C LEU A 132 -0.52 17.92 -15.99
N ASP A 133 -0.74 18.75 -14.97
CA ASP A 133 0.29 19.09 -13.96
C ASP A 133 0.93 17.84 -13.37
N LEU A 134 0.12 16.88 -12.92
CA LEU A 134 0.62 15.64 -12.35
C LEU A 134 1.35 14.76 -13.35
N LEU A 135 0.90 14.66 -14.60
CA LEU A 135 1.61 13.92 -15.63
C LEU A 135 2.98 14.54 -15.94
N HIS A 136 3.13 15.87 -15.88
CA HIS A 136 4.42 16.54 -15.93
C HIS A 136 5.29 16.17 -14.73
N ARG A 137 4.77 16.24 -13.51
CA ARG A 137 5.48 15.94 -12.25
C ARG A 137 5.98 14.51 -12.18
N VAL A 138 5.21 13.56 -12.73
CA VAL A 138 5.65 12.16 -12.83
C VAL A 138 6.56 11.91 -14.05
N HIS A 139 7.07 12.96 -14.66
CA HIS A 139 8.01 12.92 -15.80
C HIS A 139 7.47 12.15 -17.02
N ILE A 140 6.20 12.28 -17.31
CA ILE A 140 5.62 11.81 -18.57
C ILE A 140 6.00 12.78 -19.69
N ARG A 141 6.61 12.25 -20.76
CA ARG A 141 6.89 13.03 -21.98
C ARG A 141 5.59 13.25 -22.76
N ALA A 142 5.36 14.48 -23.25
CA ALA A 142 4.18 14.88 -24.01
C ALA A 142 2.85 14.52 -23.29
N PRO A 143 2.57 15.06 -22.09
CA PRO A 143 1.43 14.66 -21.26
C PRO A 143 0.08 14.97 -21.94
N GLU A 144 -0.01 15.99 -22.78
CA GLU A 144 -1.21 16.31 -23.58
C GLU A 144 -1.57 15.14 -24.52
N ARG A 145 -0.57 14.56 -25.18
CA ARG A 145 -0.75 13.38 -26.01
C ARG A 145 -1.16 12.18 -25.17
N VAL A 146 -0.49 11.95 -24.03
CA VAL A 146 -0.78 10.83 -23.14
C VAL A 146 -2.20 10.92 -22.56
N MET A 147 -2.70 12.11 -22.29
CA MET A 147 -4.11 12.30 -21.89
C MET A 147 -5.11 11.74 -22.91
N GLN A 148 -4.74 11.73 -24.20
CA GLN A 148 -5.60 11.22 -25.29
C GLN A 148 -5.30 9.75 -25.63
N SER A 149 -4.20 9.21 -25.14
CA SER A 149 -3.77 7.81 -25.39
C SER A 149 -4.58 6.80 -24.58
N TYR A 150 -4.58 5.56 -25.07
CA TYR A 150 -5.09 4.40 -24.34
C TYR A 150 -3.96 3.69 -23.58
N PRO A 151 -4.27 2.89 -22.55
CA PRO A 151 -3.23 2.18 -21.79
C PRO A 151 -2.29 1.33 -22.61
N HIS A 152 -2.77 0.65 -23.66
CA HIS A 152 -1.96 -0.21 -24.50
C HIS A 152 -0.91 0.54 -25.35
N GLU A 153 -1.07 1.86 -25.53
CA GLU A 153 -0.09 2.71 -26.23
C GLU A 153 1.07 3.15 -25.32
N LEU A 154 1.04 2.83 -24.03
CA LEU A 154 2.03 3.23 -23.03
C LEU A 154 2.94 2.05 -22.65
N SER A 155 4.23 2.35 -22.40
CA SER A 155 5.14 1.38 -21.78
C SER A 155 4.73 1.06 -20.33
N GLY A 156 5.22 -0.05 -19.77
CA GLY A 156 4.93 -0.45 -18.38
C GLY A 156 5.30 0.64 -17.37
N GLY A 157 6.48 1.23 -17.50
CA GLY A 157 6.91 2.33 -16.63
C GLY A 157 6.07 3.60 -16.80
N MET A 158 5.57 3.91 -18.00
CA MET A 158 4.65 5.02 -18.20
C MET A 158 3.29 4.75 -17.52
N ARG A 159 2.76 3.53 -17.63
CA ARG A 159 1.50 3.16 -16.95
C ARG A 159 1.64 3.28 -15.44
N GLN A 160 2.77 2.85 -14.87
CA GLN A 160 3.03 2.99 -13.43
C GLN A 160 3.05 4.46 -13.00
N ARG A 161 3.73 5.33 -13.76
CA ARG A 161 3.75 6.78 -13.51
C ARG A 161 2.35 7.40 -13.60
N VAL A 162 1.54 6.99 -14.58
CA VAL A 162 0.14 7.41 -14.73
C VAL A 162 -0.70 6.98 -13.52
N LEU A 163 -0.52 5.75 -13.01
CA LEU A 163 -1.24 5.29 -11.81
C LEU A 163 -0.85 6.08 -10.56
N ILE A 164 0.44 6.41 -10.40
CA ILE A 164 0.90 7.27 -9.31
C ILE A 164 0.27 8.66 -9.44
N ALA A 165 0.32 9.28 -10.63
CA ALA A 165 -0.33 10.57 -10.89
C ALA A 165 -1.84 10.51 -10.56
N SER A 166 -2.52 9.45 -10.98
CA SER A 166 -3.94 9.24 -10.70
C SER A 166 -4.23 9.12 -9.19
N ALA A 167 -3.40 8.40 -8.45
CA ALA A 167 -3.56 8.24 -7.00
C ALA A 167 -3.40 9.58 -6.25
N PHE A 168 -2.46 10.43 -6.66
CA PHE A 168 -2.24 11.75 -6.06
C PHE A 168 -3.15 12.86 -6.62
N ALA A 169 -4.00 12.57 -7.63
CA ALA A 169 -4.77 13.58 -8.34
C ALA A 169 -5.71 14.38 -7.42
N ALA A 170 -6.42 13.71 -6.54
CA ALA A 170 -7.34 14.32 -5.59
C ALA A 170 -6.66 14.85 -4.31
N SER A 171 -5.33 14.81 -4.22
CA SER A 171 -4.58 15.09 -2.98
C SER A 171 -5.13 14.29 -1.80
N PRO A 172 -5.14 12.93 -1.89
CA PRO A 172 -5.72 12.09 -0.87
C PRO A 172 -4.96 12.24 0.45
N ARG A 173 -5.65 11.99 1.56
CA ARG A 173 -5.01 12.02 2.89
C ARG A 173 -4.33 10.70 3.24
N LEU A 174 -4.77 9.61 2.61
CA LEU A 174 -4.17 8.27 2.73
C LEU A 174 -3.94 7.67 1.34
N ILE A 175 -2.78 7.08 1.12
CA ILE A 175 -2.52 6.20 -0.02
C ILE A 175 -2.20 4.81 0.50
N VAL A 176 -2.85 3.80 -0.07
CA VAL A 176 -2.43 2.41 0.01
C VAL A 176 -1.61 2.11 -1.24
N ALA A 177 -0.32 1.87 -1.09
CA ALA A 177 0.57 1.49 -2.18
C ALA A 177 0.85 -0.02 -2.10
N ASP A 178 0.19 -0.79 -2.95
CA ASP A 178 0.27 -2.27 -2.94
C ASP A 178 1.37 -2.72 -3.91
N GLU A 179 2.56 -3.00 -3.40
CA GLU A 179 3.75 -3.43 -4.15
C GLU A 179 4.05 -2.58 -5.41
N PRO A 180 4.11 -1.25 -5.32
CA PRO A 180 4.11 -0.35 -6.49
C PRO A 180 5.37 -0.43 -7.35
N THR A 181 6.37 -1.18 -6.93
CA THR A 181 7.66 -1.34 -7.63
C THR A 181 7.98 -2.78 -8.01
N THR A 182 7.08 -3.72 -7.75
CA THR A 182 7.25 -5.13 -8.13
C THR A 182 7.32 -5.26 -9.65
N ALA A 183 8.18 -6.14 -10.14
CA ALA A 183 8.47 -6.37 -11.56
C ALA A 183 9.09 -5.18 -12.34
N LEU A 184 9.64 -4.18 -11.62
CA LEU A 184 10.43 -3.10 -12.24
C LEU A 184 11.93 -3.39 -12.07
N ASP A 185 12.73 -2.97 -13.06
CA ASP A 185 14.18 -2.98 -12.89
C ASP A 185 14.63 -1.99 -11.79
N VAL A 186 15.82 -2.22 -11.23
CA VAL A 186 16.34 -1.47 -10.07
C VAL A 186 16.40 0.04 -10.31
N THR A 187 16.67 0.46 -11.55
CA THR A 187 16.78 1.88 -11.91
C THR A 187 15.41 2.54 -11.91
N VAL A 188 14.42 1.89 -12.54
CA VAL A 188 13.03 2.36 -12.57
C VAL A 188 12.42 2.32 -11.16
N GLN A 189 12.68 1.26 -10.39
CA GLN A 189 12.25 1.16 -8.99
C GLN A 189 12.72 2.39 -8.17
N LYS A 190 14.01 2.75 -8.24
CA LYS A 190 14.55 3.92 -7.54
C LYS A 190 13.85 5.22 -7.96
N GLN A 191 13.57 5.39 -9.26
CA GLN A 191 12.86 6.56 -9.77
C GLN A 191 11.42 6.64 -9.26
N ILE A 192 10.71 5.51 -9.24
CA ILE A 192 9.33 5.43 -8.74
C ILE A 192 9.25 5.71 -7.23
N LEU A 193 10.16 5.13 -6.44
CA LEU A 193 10.21 5.40 -4.99
C LEU A 193 10.49 6.87 -4.68
N ARG A 194 11.44 7.48 -5.39
CA ARG A 194 11.72 8.90 -5.28
C ARG A 194 10.50 9.75 -5.61
N LEU A 195 9.82 9.43 -6.71
CA LEU A 195 8.62 10.14 -7.14
C LEU A 195 7.48 10.04 -6.11
N ILE A 196 7.20 8.85 -5.57
CA ILE A 196 6.20 8.66 -4.51
C ILE A 196 6.56 9.50 -3.29
N ARG A 197 7.83 9.51 -2.88
CA ARG A 197 8.32 10.28 -1.72
C ARG A 197 8.17 11.79 -1.95
N GLU A 198 8.56 12.30 -3.11
CA GLU A 198 8.42 13.72 -3.47
C GLU A 198 6.95 14.16 -3.41
N LEU A 199 6.05 13.44 -4.07
CA LEU A 199 4.61 13.75 -4.05
C LEU A 199 4.02 13.63 -2.63
N GLN A 200 4.43 12.63 -1.87
CA GLN A 200 4.00 12.40 -0.50
C GLN A 200 4.41 13.55 0.42
N GLN A 201 5.66 14.00 0.34
CA GLN A 201 6.16 15.12 1.15
C GLN A 201 5.46 16.44 0.83
N GLU A 202 5.22 16.71 -0.45
CA GLU A 202 4.54 17.93 -0.88
C GLU A 202 3.07 17.97 -0.44
N THR A 203 2.37 16.83 -0.46
CA THR A 203 0.95 16.77 -0.13
C THR A 203 0.67 16.47 1.34
N GLY A 204 1.68 16.04 2.11
CA GLY A 204 1.50 15.58 3.47
C GLY A 204 0.63 14.31 3.58
N THR A 205 0.52 13.56 2.48
CA THR A 205 -0.28 12.33 2.43
C THR A 205 0.31 11.25 3.33
N ALA A 206 -0.50 10.58 4.13
CA ALA A 206 -0.11 9.35 4.83
C ALA A 206 -0.06 8.17 3.84
N VAL A 207 0.92 7.28 3.97
CA VAL A 207 1.08 6.14 3.05
C VAL A 207 1.19 4.83 3.82
N LEU A 208 0.32 3.89 3.51
CA LEU A 208 0.47 2.49 3.87
C LEU A 208 1.15 1.77 2.69
N PHE A 209 2.45 1.52 2.84
CA PHE A 209 3.30 0.99 1.76
C PHE A 209 3.50 -0.51 1.92
N VAL A 210 2.91 -1.30 1.05
CA VAL A 210 3.04 -2.77 1.04
C VAL A 210 4.20 -3.17 0.16
N THR A 211 5.12 -3.98 0.69
CA THR A 211 6.25 -4.54 -0.06
C THR A 211 6.74 -5.84 0.59
N HIS A 212 7.52 -6.62 -0.15
CA HIS A 212 8.31 -7.73 0.38
C HIS A 212 9.82 -7.41 0.41
N ASP A 213 10.21 -6.20 -0.02
CA ASP A 213 11.61 -5.78 -0.15
C ASP A 213 12.03 -4.88 1.03
N MET A 214 12.81 -5.43 1.96
CA MET A 214 13.35 -4.70 3.11
C MET A 214 14.27 -3.55 2.69
N GLY A 215 14.95 -3.65 1.54
CA GLY A 215 15.78 -2.58 1.01
C GLY A 215 14.95 -1.37 0.53
N VAL A 216 13.69 -1.59 0.14
CA VAL A 216 12.71 -0.52 -0.14
C VAL A 216 12.23 0.10 1.16
N VAL A 217 11.88 -0.71 2.15
CA VAL A 217 11.42 -0.27 3.48
C VAL A 217 12.41 0.72 4.09
N ALA A 218 13.69 0.37 4.15
CA ALA A 218 14.75 1.23 4.70
C ALA A 218 14.85 2.61 4.05
N LYS A 219 14.37 2.76 2.81
CA LYS A 219 14.49 4.03 2.04
C LYS A 219 13.27 4.92 2.12
N ILE A 220 12.08 4.37 2.39
CA ILE A 220 10.84 5.12 2.23
C ILE A 220 10.07 5.29 3.53
N SER A 221 10.14 4.36 4.48
CA SER A 221 9.26 4.32 5.64
C SER A 221 9.88 4.88 6.92
N GLN A 222 9.03 5.39 7.81
CA GLN A 222 9.36 5.77 9.18
C GLN A 222 9.00 4.67 10.18
N GLN A 223 7.94 3.89 9.87
CA GLN A 223 7.44 2.80 10.71
C GLN A 223 7.30 1.53 9.87
N VAL A 224 7.49 0.39 10.49
CA VAL A 224 7.41 -0.93 9.84
C VAL A 224 6.56 -1.86 10.67
N SER A 225 5.60 -2.52 10.01
CA SER A 225 4.88 -3.68 10.57
C SER A 225 5.28 -4.93 9.78
N VAL A 226 5.88 -5.90 10.45
CA VAL A 226 6.31 -7.16 9.85
C VAL A 226 5.21 -8.20 9.99
N LEU A 227 4.73 -8.72 8.87
CA LEU A 227 3.63 -9.70 8.83
C LEU A 227 4.11 -11.10 8.52
N PHE A 228 3.54 -12.07 9.26
CA PHE A 228 3.65 -13.49 8.95
C PHE A 228 2.28 -14.16 9.06
N GLN A 229 1.83 -14.82 8.00
CA GLN A 229 0.54 -15.54 7.93
C GLN A 229 -0.67 -14.81 8.54
N GLY A 230 -0.78 -13.51 8.23
CA GLY A 230 -1.91 -12.68 8.65
C GLY A 230 -1.78 -12.05 10.03
N LYS A 231 -0.68 -12.26 10.75
CA LYS A 231 -0.41 -11.68 12.06
C LYS A 231 0.76 -10.70 11.99
N VAL A 232 0.69 -9.61 12.75
CA VAL A 232 1.82 -8.69 12.94
C VAL A 232 2.75 -9.32 13.98
N MET A 233 3.99 -9.57 13.58
CA MET A 233 5.01 -10.19 14.42
C MET A 233 5.88 -9.15 15.10
N GLU A 234 6.12 -8.02 14.43
CA GLU A 234 6.87 -6.90 14.95
C GLU A 234 6.32 -5.60 14.38
N ASP A 235 6.20 -4.55 15.20
CA ASP A 235 5.75 -3.22 14.82
C ASP A 235 6.61 -2.17 15.53
N ALA A 236 7.49 -1.49 14.78
CA ALA A 236 8.47 -0.59 15.36
C ALA A 236 8.95 0.49 14.37
N PRO A 237 9.65 1.54 14.83
CA PRO A 237 10.36 2.47 13.95
C PRO A 237 11.31 1.73 13.00
N THR A 238 11.41 2.21 11.76
CA THR A 238 12.24 1.56 10.73
C THR A 238 13.69 1.38 11.20
N GLU A 239 14.29 2.39 11.83
CA GLU A 239 15.66 2.31 12.36
C GLU A 239 15.80 1.18 13.37
N ALA A 240 14.86 1.05 14.32
CA ALA A 240 14.89 0.01 15.34
C ALA A 240 14.81 -1.40 14.74
N VAL A 241 13.93 -1.59 13.73
CA VAL A 241 13.79 -2.88 13.03
C VAL A 241 15.09 -3.29 12.32
N PHE A 242 15.86 -2.33 11.78
CA PHE A 242 17.10 -2.65 11.07
C PHE A 242 18.31 -2.79 11.99
N ASP A 243 18.36 -2.00 13.07
CA ASP A 243 19.52 -1.99 13.99
C ASP A 243 19.46 -3.12 15.03
N ALA A 244 18.26 -3.37 15.58
CA ALA A 244 18.04 -4.35 16.64
C ALA A 244 16.65 -4.98 16.53
N PRO A 245 16.39 -5.84 15.53
CA PRO A 245 15.09 -6.48 15.35
C PRO A 245 14.80 -7.43 16.51
N ASP A 246 13.63 -7.25 17.15
CA ASP A 246 13.23 -8.02 18.33
C ASP A 246 12.79 -9.45 17.97
N HIS A 247 12.08 -9.60 16.83
CA HIS A 247 11.49 -10.89 16.46
C HIS A 247 12.41 -11.71 15.54
N ALA A 248 12.58 -13.01 15.85
CA ALA A 248 13.44 -13.94 15.09
C ALA A 248 13.09 -13.98 13.57
N TYR A 249 11.82 -13.86 13.23
CA TYR A 249 11.38 -13.80 11.83
C TYR A 249 11.86 -12.52 11.13
N THR A 250 11.84 -11.37 11.81
CA THR A 250 12.36 -10.11 11.27
C THR A 250 13.86 -10.20 11.04
N GLN A 251 14.61 -10.78 11.99
CA GLN A 251 16.04 -11.05 11.85
C GLN A 251 16.32 -11.90 10.61
N ALA A 252 15.54 -12.96 10.42
CA ALA A 252 15.66 -13.84 9.26
C ALA A 252 15.33 -13.15 7.93
N LEU A 253 14.28 -12.29 7.89
CA LEU A 253 13.92 -11.49 6.71
C LEU A 253 15.03 -10.50 6.33
N ILE A 254 15.63 -9.82 7.32
CA ILE A 254 16.73 -8.89 7.07
C ILE A 254 17.96 -9.66 6.57
N ALA A 255 18.26 -10.83 7.16
CA ALA A 255 19.35 -11.69 6.71
C ALA A 255 19.14 -12.22 5.28
N ALA A 256 17.90 -12.46 4.89
CA ALA A 256 17.52 -12.89 3.54
C ALA A 256 17.46 -11.74 2.50
N THR A 257 17.67 -10.50 2.93
CA THR A 257 17.67 -9.34 2.01
C THR A 257 19.07 -9.08 1.48
N PRO A 258 19.29 -9.02 0.15
CA PRO A 258 20.59 -8.68 -0.40
C PRO A 258 21.06 -7.31 0.09
N SER A 259 22.26 -7.25 0.64
CA SER A 259 22.88 -6.00 1.07
C SER A 259 23.60 -5.33 -0.09
N TYR A 260 23.14 -4.14 -0.48
CA TYR A 260 23.88 -3.32 -1.47
C TYR A 260 25.15 -2.68 -0.86
N ALA A 261 25.22 -2.57 0.45
CA ALA A 261 26.39 -2.04 1.16
C ALA A 261 27.49 -3.08 1.35
N ASP A 262 27.12 -4.37 1.40
CA ASP A 262 28.04 -5.49 1.52
C ASP A 262 27.61 -6.60 0.55
N PRO A 263 28.05 -6.54 -0.72
CA PRO A 263 27.74 -7.57 -1.73
C PRO A 263 28.35 -8.94 -1.43
N ALA A 264 29.34 -9.01 -0.53
CA ALA A 264 29.99 -10.25 -0.10
C ALA A 264 29.19 -10.96 1.02
N ARG A 265 28.18 -10.32 1.62
CA ARG A 265 27.33 -10.95 2.63
C ARG A 265 26.58 -12.13 1.99
N PRO A 266 26.73 -13.36 2.50
CA PRO A 266 26.08 -14.51 1.91
C PRO A 266 24.56 -14.37 2.05
N PHE A 267 23.86 -14.64 0.97
CA PHE A 267 22.39 -14.75 0.96
C PHE A 267 21.98 -15.91 1.85
N SER A 268 21.19 -15.65 2.89
CA SER A 268 20.64 -16.67 3.77
C SER A 268 19.11 -16.61 3.69
N PRO A 269 18.46 -17.56 3.02
CA PRO A 269 17.00 -17.60 2.98
C PRO A 269 16.43 -17.79 4.39
N VAL A 270 15.20 -17.34 4.62
CA VAL A 270 14.51 -17.57 5.89
C VAL A 270 14.49 -19.06 6.19
N PRO A 271 14.96 -19.51 7.38
CA PRO A 271 15.04 -20.93 7.70
C PRO A 271 13.67 -21.61 7.69
N GLN A 272 13.56 -22.73 7.01
CA GLN A 272 12.31 -23.51 6.92
C GLN A 272 11.84 -24.02 8.29
N SER A 273 12.78 -24.33 9.21
CA SER A 273 12.49 -24.71 10.58
C SER A 273 11.76 -23.58 11.34
N LEU A 274 12.22 -22.33 11.19
CA LEU A 274 11.56 -21.16 11.79
C LEU A 274 10.14 -20.98 11.23
N ILE A 275 9.97 -21.08 9.92
CA ILE A 275 8.64 -20.99 9.27
C ILE A 275 7.71 -22.09 9.81
N ALA A 276 8.19 -23.32 9.93
CA ALA A 276 7.40 -24.45 10.43
C ALA A 276 6.98 -24.26 11.90
N GLU A 277 7.92 -23.84 12.76
CA GLU A 277 7.67 -23.56 14.18
C GLU A 277 6.61 -22.46 14.35
N MET A 278 6.79 -21.34 13.68
CA MET A 278 5.84 -20.21 13.73
C MET A 278 4.45 -20.59 13.17
N SER A 279 4.41 -21.37 12.10
CA SER A 279 3.14 -21.84 11.52
C SER A 279 2.41 -22.78 12.48
N ALA A 280 3.13 -23.66 13.18
CA ALA A 280 2.57 -24.55 14.20
C ALA A 280 2.01 -23.76 15.40
N ALA A 281 2.75 -22.73 15.86
CA ALA A 281 2.30 -21.86 16.94
C ALA A 281 1.00 -21.14 16.58
N LEU A 282 0.91 -20.55 15.37
CA LEU A 282 -0.29 -19.90 14.88
C LEU A 282 -1.49 -20.85 14.67
N ALA A 283 -1.23 -22.11 14.31
CA ALA A 283 -2.27 -23.12 14.20
C ALA A 283 -2.86 -23.54 15.55
N MET A 284 -2.07 -23.50 16.61
CA MET A 284 -2.54 -23.77 17.99
C MET A 284 -3.38 -22.61 18.55
N GLU A 285 -3.06 -21.35 18.21
CA GLU A 285 -3.87 -20.18 18.61
C GLU A 285 -5.30 -20.24 18.06
N VAL A 286 -5.50 -20.80 16.85
CA VAL A 286 -6.82 -20.90 16.20
C VAL A 286 -7.72 -21.96 16.84
N ARG A 287 -7.14 -22.91 17.57
CA ARG A 287 -7.89 -24.02 18.22
C ARG A 287 -8.36 -23.69 19.63
N ARG A 288 -7.92 -22.56 20.17
CA ARG A 288 -8.35 -22.02 21.47
C ARG A 288 -9.45 -20.98 21.28
#